data_7d298fb45a6e999fed8729bd3d59dfb6
#
_entry.id   7d298fb45a6e999fed8729bd3d59dfb6
#
_cell.length_a   1.000
_cell.length_b   1.000
_cell.length_c   1.000
_cell.angle_alpha   90.00
_cell.angle_beta   90.00
_cell.angle_gamma   90.00
#
_symmetry.space_group_name_H-M   'P 1'
#
loop_
_entity.id
_entity.type
_entity.pdbx_description
1 polymer ?
#
loop_
_entity_poly.entity_id
_entity_poly.type
_entity_poly.pdbx_seq_one_letter_code
_entity_poly.pdbx_strand_id
1 'polypeptide(L)'
;MPRLLSAGRYRAGMELLHLDQPLDGIGPDPVLVAAFDGWTDAGEGGTTAAQTLRDAYEPVRLGSFPSDALFDYRDRRPALAIDRGRLDTPDWPEVVVELLTPPSGPSLVLVGGPEPDLKWRTFAADVVELAWRIGAERYVGLGSVPGPLPHTRPVQVICTASDPELLDRIGRPHEQVVVPASCQVALEAALRDAGLETLGLWARIPHYVAGDYPEASRALLEQFSSHLGTPVDLGEFDAEIADNRARLDVAAQGSEEVREHVEQLEQMYDAEAEAERRAPGDPAPSITEEQVPTADDLAAEIERFLQGRSE
;
A
#
# COMPACT_ATOMS: atom_id res chain seq x y z
N MET A 1 -10.45 -21.67 -25.18
CA MET A 1 -9.13 -22.35 -25.20
C MET A 1 -8.17 -21.44 -24.47
N PRO A 2 -7.71 -21.75 -23.26
CA PRO A 2 -6.74 -20.93 -22.54
C PRO A 2 -5.38 -21.06 -23.25
N ARG A 3 -4.75 -19.92 -23.51
CA ARG A 3 -3.39 -19.83 -24.04
C ARG A 3 -2.41 -20.34 -22.97
N LEU A 4 -1.80 -21.47 -23.20
CA LEU A 4 -0.57 -21.92 -22.53
C LEU A 4 0.55 -20.91 -22.83
N LEU A 5 0.71 -19.89 -22.00
CA LEU A 5 1.83 -18.97 -22.05
C LEU A 5 2.97 -19.54 -21.19
N SER A 6 4.00 -19.97 -21.89
CA SER A 6 5.41 -20.18 -21.50
C SER A 6 5.74 -20.34 -19.99
N ALA A 7 5.36 -21.47 -19.44
CA ALA A 7 5.80 -21.97 -18.11
C ALA A 7 7.31 -22.30 -18.04
N GLY A 8 8.14 -21.65 -18.85
CA GLY A 8 9.54 -22.03 -19.07
C GLY A 8 10.59 -21.26 -18.26
N ARG A 9 10.25 -20.21 -17.53
CA ARG A 9 11.24 -19.36 -16.85
C ARG A 9 11.30 -19.44 -15.32
N TYR A 10 10.33 -20.07 -14.65
CA TYR A 10 10.19 -20.04 -13.18
C TYR A 10 10.22 -21.43 -12.51
N ARG A 11 10.93 -22.42 -13.07
CA ARG A 11 11.12 -23.72 -12.43
C ARG A 11 12.44 -23.83 -11.64
N ALA A 12 12.85 -22.76 -10.97
CA ALA A 12 13.80 -22.86 -9.87
C ALA A 12 13.00 -22.84 -8.57
N GLY A 13 13.26 -23.69 -7.59
CA GLY A 13 12.62 -23.60 -6.29
C GLY A 13 12.86 -22.22 -5.66
N MET A 14 12.06 -21.85 -4.64
CA MET A 14 12.23 -20.57 -3.93
C MET A 14 13.69 -20.44 -3.47
N GLU A 15 14.34 -19.34 -3.87
CA GLU A 15 15.78 -19.11 -3.60
C GLU A 15 16.00 -18.43 -2.25
N LEU A 16 15.07 -17.51 -1.90
CA LEU A 16 15.17 -16.69 -0.69
C LEU A 16 14.12 -17.07 0.35
N LEU A 17 12.91 -17.45 -0.05
CA LEU A 17 11.85 -17.75 0.91
C LEU A 17 12.13 -19.04 1.68
N HIS A 18 12.28 -18.91 3.00
CA HIS A 18 12.35 -20.03 3.93
C HIS A 18 10.98 -20.27 4.55
N LEU A 19 10.47 -21.49 4.37
CA LEU A 19 9.22 -21.92 4.99
C LEU A 19 9.49 -22.53 6.37
N ASP A 20 8.81 -22.06 7.39
CA ASP A 20 8.89 -22.55 8.76
C ASP A 20 8.01 -23.80 8.96
N GLN A 21 7.03 -23.97 8.08
CA GLN A 21 6.07 -25.09 8.13
C GLN A 21 5.53 -25.42 6.72
N PRO A 22 4.94 -26.62 6.53
CA PRO A 22 4.25 -26.95 5.29
C PRO A 22 3.12 -25.98 4.96
N LEU A 23 2.86 -25.78 3.67
CA LEU A 23 1.76 -24.93 3.19
C LEU A 23 0.40 -25.65 3.21
N ASP A 24 0.28 -26.71 3.99
CA ASP A 24 -0.95 -27.49 4.16
C ASP A 24 -1.95 -26.71 5.03
N GLY A 25 -3.23 -26.87 4.77
CA GLY A 25 -4.29 -26.23 5.57
C GLY A 25 -4.65 -24.81 5.14
N ILE A 26 -4.04 -24.27 4.10
CA ILE A 26 -4.51 -23.07 3.42
C ILE A 26 -5.84 -23.41 2.75
N GLY A 27 -6.90 -22.64 3.05
CA GLY A 27 -8.24 -22.87 2.49
C GLY A 27 -8.28 -22.77 0.95
N PRO A 28 -9.40 -23.11 0.34
CA PRO A 28 -9.55 -22.98 -1.11
C PRO A 28 -9.52 -21.50 -1.53
N ASP A 29 -9.07 -21.26 -2.76
CA ASP A 29 -9.01 -19.94 -3.40
C ASP A 29 -8.36 -18.82 -2.54
N PRO A 30 -7.17 -19.07 -1.94
CA PRO A 30 -6.54 -18.09 -1.10
C PRO A 30 -6.16 -16.84 -1.89
N VAL A 31 -6.14 -15.69 -1.22
CA VAL A 31 -5.69 -14.42 -1.79
C VAL A 31 -4.33 -14.08 -1.23
N LEU A 32 -3.38 -13.78 -2.11
CA LEU A 32 -2.11 -13.21 -1.72
C LEU A 32 -2.30 -11.72 -1.42
N VAL A 33 -1.83 -11.28 -0.26
CA VAL A 33 -1.89 -9.86 0.16
C VAL A 33 -0.47 -9.35 0.39
N ALA A 34 -0.18 -8.12 0.02
CA ALA A 34 1.11 -7.50 0.34
C ALA A 34 0.93 -6.09 0.91
N ALA A 35 1.75 -5.77 1.92
CA ALA A 35 1.91 -4.42 2.47
C ALA A 35 3.34 -4.26 3.00
N PHE A 36 4.02 -3.20 2.59
CA PHE A 36 5.41 -2.94 2.99
C PHE A 36 5.55 -1.53 3.53
N ASP A 37 6.27 -1.40 4.65
CA ASP A 37 6.76 -0.12 5.15
C ASP A 37 7.88 0.41 4.23
N GLY A 38 7.67 1.54 3.60
CA GLY A 38 8.66 2.14 2.70
C GLY A 38 8.10 3.20 1.77
N TRP A 39 8.54 3.17 0.51
CA TRP A 39 8.26 4.20 -0.49
C TRP A 39 6.76 4.41 -0.76
N THR A 40 5.96 3.35 -0.72
CA THR A 40 4.53 3.39 -1.00
C THR A 40 3.68 3.16 0.24
N ASP A 41 4.14 3.67 1.40
CA ASP A 41 3.42 3.59 2.67
C ASP A 41 3.36 4.96 3.38
N ALA A 42 2.99 5.99 2.65
CA ALA A 42 2.83 7.32 3.21
C ALA A 42 1.78 7.31 4.34
N GLY A 43 2.11 7.91 5.49
CA GLY A 43 1.22 7.91 6.66
C GLY A 43 0.93 6.53 7.24
N GLU A 44 1.79 5.54 6.97
CA GLU A 44 1.66 4.14 7.42
C GLU A 44 0.32 3.49 7.04
N GLY A 45 -0.29 3.95 5.93
CA GLY A 45 -1.64 3.53 5.55
C GLY A 45 -1.75 2.04 5.23
N GLY A 46 -0.81 1.51 4.46
CA GLY A 46 -0.77 0.09 4.06
C GLY A 46 -0.35 -0.83 5.20
N THR A 47 0.70 -0.46 5.93
CA THR A 47 1.21 -1.28 7.05
C THR A 47 0.27 -1.31 8.24
N THR A 48 -0.38 -0.18 8.58
CA THR A 48 -1.43 -0.15 9.62
C THR A 48 -2.65 -0.98 9.19
N ALA A 49 -3.07 -0.91 7.92
CA ALA A 49 -4.14 -1.77 7.42
C ALA A 49 -3.78 -3.26 7.54
N ALA A 50 -2.54 -3.64 7.19
CA ALA A 50 -2.07 -5.02 7.35
C ALA A 50 -1.98 -5.44 8.82
N GLN A 51 -1.59 -4.53 9.73
CA GLN A 51 -1.57 -4.82 11.16
C GLN A 51 -2.98 -5.05 11.73
N THR A 52 -3.96 -4.23 11.32
CA THR A 52 -5.36 -4.44 11.68
C THR A 52 -5.89 -5.81 11.23
N LEU A 53 -5.49 -6.28 10.03
CA LEU A 53 -5.82 -7.64 9.58
C LEU A 53 -5.17 -8.72 10.46
N ARG A 54 -3.92 -8.52 10.91
CA ARG A 54 -3.24 -9.44 11.84
C ARG A 54 -3.96 -9.51 13.18
N ASP A 55 -4.33 -8.36 13.72
CA ASP A 55 -5.00 -8.28 15.03
C ASP A 55 -6.40 -8.90 14.97
N ALA A 56 -7.09 -8.78 13.86
CA ALA A 56 -8.41 -9.36 13.65
C ALA A 56 -8.39 -10.90 13.46
N TYR A 57 -7.32 -11.48 12.89
CA TYR A 57 -7.36 -12.87 12.40
C TYR A 57 -6.23 -13.77 12.91
N GLU A 58 -5.53 -13.37 13.97
CA GLU A 58 -4.48 -14.17 14.64
C GLU A 58 -3.55 -14.91 13.65
N PRO A 59 -2.49 -14.24 13.15
CA PRO A 59 -1.67 -14.74 12.07
C PRO A 59 -0.94 -16.04 12.43
N VAL A 60 -0.87 -16.96 11.48
CA VAL A 60 0.00 -18.13 11.55
C VAL A 60 1.19 -17.92 10.63
N ARG A 61 2.38 -17.81 11.19
CA ARG A 61 3.61 -17.63 10.42
C ARG A 61 3.87 -18.87 9.55
N LEU A 62 4.00 -18.64 8.24
CA LEU A 62 4.33 -19.66 7.25
C LEU A 62 5.82 -19.70 6.91
N GLY A 63 6.49 -18.55 6.99
CA GLY A 63 7.90 -18.42 6.64
C GLY A 63 8.37 -16.98 6.58
N SER A 64 9.61 -16.79 6.13
CA SER A 64 10.20 -15.46 5.98
C SER A 64 11.31 -15.41 4.94
N PHE A 65 11.68 -14.20 4.58
CA PHE A 65 12.80 -13.92 3.69
C PHE A 65 14.05 -13.51 4.50
N PRO A 66 15.24 -13.97 4.11
CA PRO A 66 16.47 -13.71 4.87
C PRO A 66 16.85 -12.23 4.82
N SER A 67 16.97 -11.61 5.99
CA SER A 67 17.29 -10.19 6.17
C SER A 67 18.57 -9.79 5.45
N ASP A 68 19.62 -10.60 5.57
CA ASP A 68 20.93 -10.36 4.93
C ASP A 68 20.90 -10.32 3.40
N ALA A 69 19.86 -10.89 2.80
CA ALA A 69 19.71 -10.89 1.35
C ALA A 69 18.92 -9.69 0.83
N LEU A 70 18.00 -9.15 1.64
CA LEU A 70 17.03 -8.15 1.22
C LEU A 70 17.36 -6.73 1.68
N PHE A 71 18.11 -6.55 2.79
CA PHE A 71 18.28 -5.23 3.39
C PHE A 71 19.73 -4.75 3.39
N ASP A 72 19.93 -3.45 3.14
CA ASP A 72 21.19 -2.74 3.39
C ASP A 72 21.17 -2.18 4.83
N TYR A 73 21.85 -2.82 5.75
CA TYR A 73 21.91 -2.41 7.14
C TYR A 73 22.58 -1.06 7.39
N ARG A 74 23.18 -0.43 6.38
CA ARG A 74 23.69 0.95 6.49
C ARG A 74 22.57 1.96 6.33
N ASP A 75 21.56 1.61 5.54
CA ASP A 75 20.36 2.41 5.33
C ASP A 75 19.33 2.11 6.43
N ARG A 76 19.05 0.83 6.67
CA ARG A 76 18.11 0.34 7.68
C ARG A 76 18.85 -0.40 8.80
N ARG A 77 19.31 0.34 9.80
CA ARG A 77 20.04 -0.24 10.94
C ARG A 77 19.08 -0.95 11.88
N PRO A 78 19.37 -2.23 12.26
CA PRO A 78 18.57 -2.93 13.25
C PRO A 78 18.66 -2.21 14.61
N ALA A 79 17.52 -2.09 15.30
CA ALA A 79 17.49 -1.56 16.65
C ALA A 79 18.13 -2.53 17.65
N LEU A 80 18.82 -2.01 18.65
CA LEU A 80 19.46 -2.80 19.71
C LEU A 80 19.26 -2.14 21.06
N ALA A 81 18.65 -2.85 22.00
CA ALA A 81 18.55 -2.40 23.38
C ALA A 81 19.84 -2.71 24.16
N ILE A 82 20.24 -1.76 25.03
CA ILE A 82 21.35 -1.93 25.97
C ILE A 82 20.80 -1.69 27.37
N ASP A 83 20.59 -2.77 28.15
CA ASP A 83 20.17 -2.67 29.54
C ASP A 83 21.37 -2.84 30.49
N ARG A 84 21.70 -1.78 31.22
CA ARG A 84 22.79 -1.74 32.21
C ARG A 84 24.13 -2.32 31.70
N GLY A 85 24.45 -2.03 30.44
CA GLY A 85 25.67 -2.49 29.78
C GLY A 85 25.59 -3.91 29.21
N ARG A 86 24.43 -4.56 29.23
CA ARG A 86 24.15 -5.84 28.56
C ARG A 86 23.48 -5.57 27.23
N LEU A 87 24.03 -6.14 26.17
CA LEU A 87 23.45 -6.08 24.82
C LEU A 87 22.30 -7.10 24.75
N ASP A 88 21.19 -6.67 24.19
CA ASP A 88 20.11 -7.54 23.78
C ASP A 88 20.37 -8.07 22.35
N THR A 89 19.45 -8.85 21.80
CA THR A 89 19.49 -9.28 20.40
C THR A 89 19.03 -8.12 19.51
N PRO A 90 19.77 -7.81 18.43
CA PRO A 90 19.28 -6.81 17.46
C PRO A 90 17.95 -7.23 16.85
N ASP A 91 17.06 -6.25 16.69
CA ASP A 91 15.79 -6.42 15.96
C ASP A 91 16.06 -6.26 14.45
N TRP A 92 16.21 -7.39 13.78
CA TRP A 92 16.54 -7.42 12.36
C TRP A 92 15.29 -7.16 11.51
N PRO A 93 15.36 -6.30 10.47
CA PRO A 93 14.26 -6.12 9.55
C PRO A 93 13.93 -7.44 8.86
N GLU A 94 12.65 -7.82 8.82
CA GLU A 94 12.22 -9.11 8.25
C GLU A 94 10.96 -8.94 7.41
N VAL A 95 10.96 -9.56 6.23
CA VAL A 95 9.72 -9.78 5.48
C VAL A 95 9.16 -11.15 5.82
N VAL A 96 7.96 -11.18 6.37
CA VAL A 96 7.29 -12.40 6.82
C VAL A 96 6.15 -12.80 5.89
N VAL A 97 5.86 -14.10 5.87
CA VAL A 97 4.71 -14.69 5.19
C VAL A 97 3.81 -15.30 6.24
N GLU A 98 2.56 -14.88 6.28
CA GLU A 98 1.60 -15.25 7.32
C GLU A 98 0.26 -15.68 6.71
N LEU A 99 -0.36 -16.70 7.30
CA LEU A 99 -1.72 -17.11 6.98
C LEU A 99 -2.69 -16.44 7.95
N LEU A 100 -3.68 -15.75 7.42
CA LEU A 100 -4.81 -15.19 8.14
C LEU A 100 -6.07 -15.93 7.69
N THR A 101 -6.91 -16.33 8.65
CA THR A 101 -8.12 -17.10 8.36
C THR A 101 -9.37 -16.35 8.85
N PRO A 102 -9.93 -15.47 8.00
CA PRO A 102 -11.16 -14.76 8.34
C PRO A 102 -12.35 -15.70 8.56
N PRO A 103 -13.35 -15.33 9.35
CA PRO A 103 -14.55 -16.15 9.59
C PRO A 103 -15.43 -16.29 8.35
N SER A 104 -15.28 -15.39 7.38
CA SER A 104 -15.90 -15.46 6.05
C SER A 104 -14.98 -14.79 5.01
N GLY A 105 -15.19 -15.13 3.74
CA GLY A 105 -14.27 -14.74 2.67
C GLY A 105 -13.14 -15.76 2.48
N PRO A 106 -12.14 -15.44 1.65
CA PRO A 106 -11.00 -16.30 1.38
C PRO A 106 -9.99 -16.31 2.53
N SER A 107 -9.17 -17.36 2.63
CA SER A 107 -7.93 -17.29 3.40
C SER A 107 -6.98 -16.27 2.77
N LEU A 108 -6.26 -15.52 3.61
CA LEU A 108 -5.31 -14.51 3.16
C LEU A 108 -3.89 -14.99 3.46
N VAL A 109 -3.00 -14.92 2.47
CA VAL A 109 -1.56 -15.13 2.69
C VAL A 109 -0.89 -13.77 2.57
N LEU A 110 -0.56 -13.20 3.72
CA LEU A 110 0.02 -11.86 3.85
C LEU A 110 1.54 -11.95 3.76
N VAL A 111 2.12 -11.18 2.84
CA VAL A 111 3.55 -10.92 2.71
C VAL A 111 3.79 -9.48 3.15
N GLY A 112 4.46 -9.28 4.28
CA GLY A 112 4.60 -7.95 4.85
C GLY A 112 5.83 -7.76 5.69
N GLY A 113 6.16 -6.50 5.93
CA GLY A 113 7.35 -6.05 6.65
C GLY A 113 7.95 -4.81 5.99
N PRO A 114 9.22 -4.49 6.31
CA PRO A 114 9.93 -3.42 5.64
C PRO A 114 10.09 -3.70 4.13
N GLU A 115 10.02 -2.65 3.30
CA GLU A 115 10.27 -2.77 1.87
C GLU A 115 11.70 -3.28 1.63
N PRO A 116 11.89 -4.36 0.85
CA PRO A 116 13.22 -4.83 0.48
C PRO A 116 14.05 -3.76 -0.26
N ASP A 117 15.30 -3.54 0.15
CA ASP A 117 16.25 -2.66 -0.54
C ASP A 117 16.85 -3.35 -1.78
N LEU A 118 16.98 -4.68 -1.72
CA LEU A 118 17.76 -5.46 -2.67
C LEU A 118 16.96 -6.63 -3.24
N LYS A 119 17.45 -7.18 -4.36
CA LYS A 119 16.98 -8.42 -4.98
C LYS A 119 15.48 -8.50 -5.29
N TRP A 120 14.85 -7.41 -5.62
CA TRP A 120 13.41 -7.35 -5.91
C TRP A 120 12.94 -8.41 -6.91
N ARG A 121 13.74 -8.70 -7.95
CA ARG A 121 13.37 -9.68 -8.98
C ARG A 121 13.36 -11.11 -8.43
N THR A 122 14.33 -11.47 -7.57
CA THR A 122 14.37 -12.79 -6.93
C THR A 122 13.27 -12.90 -5.89
N PHE A 123 13.07 -11.86 -5.10
CA PHE A 123 11.98 -11.76 -4.14
C PHE A 123 10.61 -11.96 -4.82
N ALA A 124 10.34 -11.21 -5.89
CA ALA A 124 9.09 -11.35 -6.64
C ALA A 124 8.92 -12.74 -7.28
N ALA A 125 10.01 -13.35 -7.77
CA ALA A 125 9.96 -14.71 -8.31
C ALA A 125 9.59 -15.75 -7.25
N ASP A 126 10.11 -15.60 -6.03
CA ASP A 126 9.78 -16.50 -4.92
C ASP A 126 8.32 -16.31 -4.46
N VAL A 127 7.82 -15.09 -4.45
CA VAL A 127 6.39 -14.83 -4.13
C VAL A 127 5.47 -15.37 -5.22
N VAL A 128 5.85 -15.29 -6.49
CA VAL A 128 5.13 -15.94 -7.60
C VAL A 128 5.10 -17.46 -7.41
N GLU A 129 6.23 -18.09 -7.07
CA GLU A 129 6.30 -19.53 -6.80
C GLU A 129 5.44 -19.91 -5.57
N LEU A 130 5.44 -19.08 -4.52
CA LEU A 130 4.56 -19.24 -3.36
C LEU A 130 3.09 -19.22 -3.80
N ALA A 131 2.69 -18.22 -4.59
CA ALA A 131 1.31 -18.10 -5.09
C ALA A 131 0.86 -19.36 -5.82
N TRP A 132 1.70 -19.91 -6.70
CA TRP A 132 1.38 -21.16 -7.39
C TRP A 132 1.29 -22.36 -6.46
N ARG A 133 2.17 -22.46 -5.45
CA ARG A 133 2.14 -23.60 -4.49
C ARG A 133 0.90 -23.59 -3.61
N ILE A 134 0.41 -22.41 -3.23
CA ILE A 134 -0.80 -22.28 -2.43
C ILE A 134 -2.08 -22.26 -3.28
N GLY A 135 -1.96 -22.24 -4.61
CA GLY A 135 -3.10 -22.13 -5.52
C GLY A 135 -3.78 -20.77 -5.52
N ALA A 136 -3.05 -19.68 -5.18
CA ALA A 136 -3.60 -18.34 -5.25
C ALA A 136 -3.71 -17.87 -6.70
N GLU A 137 -4.89 -17.39 -7.08
CA GLU A 137 -5.18 -16.81 -8.39
C GLU A 137 -5.33 -15.27 -8.31
N ARG A 138 -5.45 -14.73 -7.10
CA ARG A 138 -5.67 -13.30 -6.84
C ARG A 138 -4.61 -12.72 -5.91
N TYR A 139 -4.29 -11.45 -6.17
CA TYR A 139 -3.40 -10.63 -5.36
C TYR A 139 -4.03 -9.30 -5.03
N VAL A 140 -3.87 -8.84 -3.78
CA VAL A 140 -4.24 -7.48 -3.36
C VAL A 140 -3.05 -6.82 -2.66
N GLY A 141 -2.58 -5.71 -3.21
CA GLY A 141 -1.58 -4.85 -2.58
C GLY A 141 -2.25 -3.73 -1.79
N LEU A 142 -1.75 -3.44 -0.58
CA LEU A 142 -2.19 -2.31 0.24
C LEU A 142 -1.05 -1.31 0.35
N GLY A 143 -1.31 -0.07 -0.05
CA GLY A 143 -0.31 0.99 0.03
C GLY A 143 -0.94 2.37 0.10
N SER A 144 -0.13 3.37 0.37
CA SER A 144 -0.55 4.77 0.42
C SER A 144 0.50 5.68 -0.17
N VAL A 145 0.04 6.75 -0.82
CA VAL A 145 0.90 7.69 -1.54
C VAL A 145 0.49 9.13 -1.24
N PRO A 146 1.45 10.07 -1.17
CA PRO A 146 1.10 11.47 -0.99
C PRO A 146 0.39 12.02 -2.24
N GLY A 147 -0.53 12.97 -2.02
CA GLY A 147 -1.23 13.65 -3.10
C GLY A 147 -1.67 15.06 -2.71
N PRO A 148 -2.04 15.90 -3.68
CA PRO A 148 -2.53 17.25 -3.44
C PRO A 148 -3.99 17.20 -2.97
N LEU A 149 -4.22 16.73 -1.75
CA LEU A 149 -5.52 16.54 -1.13
C LEU A 149 -5.59 17.28 0.20
N PRO A 150 -6.76 17.78 0.60
CA PRO A 150 -6.94 18.34 1.92
C PRO A 150 -7.35 17.26 2.93
N HIS A 151 -6.90 17.39 4.19
CA HIS A 151 -7.30 16.50 5.28
C HIS A 151 -8.78 16.64 5.68
N THR A 152 -9.44 17.70 5.22
CA THR A 152 -10.85 18.01 5.49
C THR A 152 -11.83 17.27 4.57
N ARG A 153 -11.34 16.51 3.60
CA ARG A 153 -12.14 15.71 2.67
C ARG A 153 -11.87 14.20 2.86
N PRO A 154 -12.80 13.33 2.43
CA PRO A 154 -12.61 11.89 2.48
C PRO A 154 -11.34 11.44 1.73
N VAL A 155 -10.68 10.40 2.24
CA VAL A 155 -9.55 9.77 1.54
C VAL A 155 -10.04 9.13 0.25
N GLN A 156 -9.36 9.43 -0.85
CA GLN A 156 -9.56 8.76 -2.13
C GLN A 156 -8.65 7.53 -2.19
N VAL A 157 -9.22 6.39 -2.57
CA VAL A 157 -8.45 5.19 -2.92
C VAL A 157 -8.49 5.04 -4.42
N ILE A 158 -7.33 5.06 -5.05
CA ILE A 158 -7.14 4.71 -6.46
C ILE A 158 -6.58 3.30 -6.56
N CYS A 159 -6.62 2.69 -7.73
CA CYS A 159 -6.07 1.36 -7.90
C CYS A 159 -5.23 1.20 -9.18
N THR A 160 -4.31 0.23 -9.11
CA THR A 160 -3.74 -0.47 -10.26
C THR A 160 -4.37 -1.84 -10.35
N ALA A 161 -4.70 -2.34 -11.52
CA ALA A 161 -5.32 -3.64 -11.66
C ALA A 161 -5.01 -4.30 -13.00
N SER A 162 -5.02 -5.63 -13.02
CA SER A 162 -4.97 -6.42 -14.25
C SER A 162 -6.32 -6.47 -14.98
N ASP A 163 -7.43 -6.30 -14.23
CA ASP A 163 -8.80 -6.25 -14.76
C ASP A 163 -9.25 -4.79 -14.94
N PRO A 164 -9.55 -4.36 -16.18
CA PRO A 164 -10.05 -3.02 -16.46
C PRO A 164 -11.36 -2.67 -15.73
N GLU A 165 -12.24 -3.65 -15.42
CA GLU A 165 -13.48 -3.40 -14.71
C GLU A 165 -13.25 -2.94 -13.26
N LEU A 166 -12.15 -3.41 -12.62
CA LEU A 166 -11.74 -2.94 -11.30
C LEU A 166 -11.32 -1.47 -11.33
N LEU A 167 -10.58 -1.07 -12.38
CA LEU A 167 -10.16 0.32 -12.57
C LEU A 167 -11.35 1.28 -12.66
N ASP A 168 -12.39 0.88 -13.38
CA ASP A 168 -13.59 1.71 -13.56
C ASP A 168 -14.48 1.76 -12.30
N ARG A 169 -14.45 0.71 -11.47
CA ARG A 169 -15.26 0.61 -10.25
C ARG A 169 -14.64 1.28 -9.02
N ILE A 170 -13.34 1.14 -8.84
CA ILE A 170 -12.63 1.64 -7.64
C ILE A 170 -12.11 3.05 -7.88
N GLY A 171 -11.57 3.31 -9.06
CA GLY A 171 -10.94 4.56 -9.46
C GLY A 171 -9.51 4.32 -9.93
N ARG A 172 -9.13 5.05 -10.95
CA ARG A 172 -7.78 4.98 -11.56
C ARG A 172 -7.16 6.37 -11.65
N PRO A 173 -5.85 6.46 -11.76
CA PRO A 173 -5.21 7.73 -12.12
C PRO A 173 -5.77 8.23 -13.47
N HIS A 174 -6.13 9.50 -13.54
CA HIS A 174 -6.72 10.09 -14.77
C HIS A 174 -5.71 10.23 -15.90
N GLU A 175 -4.42 10.30 -15.56
CA GLU A 175 -3.33 10.52 -16.50
C GLU A 175 -2.33 9.38 -16.50
N GLN A 176 -1.55 9.28 -17.59
CA GLN A 176 -0.38 8.41 -17.61
C GLN A 176 0.73 9.07 -16.80
N VAL A 177 1.11 8.43 -15.70
CA VAL A 177 2.20 8.89 -14.84
C VAL A 177 3.41 7.97 -14.95
N VAL A 178 4.60 8.53 -14.83
CA VAL A 178 5.86 7.79 -14.69
C VAL A 178 6.44 8.13 -13.34
N VAL A 179 6.50 7.15 -12.46
CA VAL A 179 6.99 7.30 -11.09
C VAL A 179 8.09 6.29 -10.80
N PRO A 180 8.99 6.54 -9.84
CA PRO A 180 9.89 5.52 -9.34
C PRO A 180 9.09 4.31 -8.84
N ALA A 181 9.52 3.10 -9.23
CA ALA A 181 8.86 1.88 -8.78
C ALA A 181 9.22 1.57 -7.34
N SER A 182 8.25 1.06 -6.57
CA SER A 182 8.49 0.37 -5.30
C SER A 182 8.65 -1.14 -5.52
N CYS A 183 9.17 -1.83 -4.50
CA CYS A 183 9.20 -3.30 -4.50
C CYS A 183 7.79 -3.88 -4.64
N GLN A 184 6.80 -3.28 -4.00
CA GLN A 184 5.39 -3.71 -4.07
C GLN A 184 4.82 -3.62 -5.49
N VAL A 185 5.07 -2.51 -6.20
CA VAL A 185 4.63 -2.35 -7.60
C VAL A 185 5.37 -3.32 -8.53
N ALA A 186 6.66 -3.55 -8.29
CA ALA A 186 7.43 -4.55 -9.04
C ALA A 186 6.90 -5.97 -8.79
N LEU A 187 6.50 -6.30 -7.57
CA LEU A 187 5.86 -7.56 -7.21
C LEU A 187 4.50 -7.72 -7.91
N GLU A 188 3.64 -6.70 -7.87
CA GLU A 188 2.34 -6.70 -8.56
C GLU A 188 2.51 -6.98 -10.05
N ALA A 189 3.46 -6.29 -10.70
CA ALA A 189 3.75 -6.52 -12.12
C ALA A 189 4.22 -7.96 -12.41
N ALA A 190 5.05 -8.56 -11.53
CA ALA A 190 5.51 -9.93 -11.69
C ALA A 190 4.38 -10.96 -11.53
N LEU A 191 3.47 -10.75 -10.56
CA LEU A 191 2.31 -11.60 -10.31
C LEU A 191 1.30 -11.53 -11.47
N ARG A 192 1.04 -10.32 -11.99
CA ARG A 192 0.24 -10.12 -13.21
C ARG A 192 0.84 -10.88 -14.40
N ASP A 193 2.14 -10.75 -14.62
CA ASP A 193 2.83 -11.40 -15.73
C ASP A 193 2.87 -12.94 -15.56
N ALA A 194 2.74 -13.43 -14.32
CA ALA A 194 2.56 -14.83 -13.97
C ALA A 194 1.11 -15.34 -14.12
N GLY A 195 0.16 -14.43 -14.42
CA GLY A 195 -1.23 -14.76 -14.73
C GLY A 195 -2.21 -14.61 -13.57
N LEU A 196 -1.81 -14.03 -12.43
CA LEU A 196 -2.73 -13.74 -11.35
C LEU A 196 -3.59 -12.51 -11.69
N GLU A 197 -4.82 -12.48 -11.17
CA GLU A 197 -5.60 -11.26 -11.08
C GLU A 197 -4.99 -10.37 -10.01
N THR A 198 -4.52 -9.19 -10.39
CA THR A 198 -3.86 -8.27 -9.47
C THR A 198 -4.68 -7.02 -9.25
N LEU A 199 -4.69 -6.56 -8.00
CA LEU A 199 -5.29 -5.30 -7.55
C LEU A 199 -4.34 -4.64 -6.55
N GLY A 200 -3.78 -3.49 -6.89
CA GLY A 200 -3.10 -2.60 -5.94
C GLY A 200 -4.08 -1.53 -5.49
N LEU A 201 -4.32 -1.40 -4.19
CA LEU A 201 -5.11 -0.34 -3.57
C LEU A 201 -4.17 0.72 -3.01
N TRP A 202 -4.35 1.97 -3.42
CA TRP A 202 -3.48 3.09 -3.08
C TRP A 202 -4.31 4.20 -2.45
N ALA A 203 -4.23 4.36 -1.12
CA ALA A 203 -4.84 5.50 -0.44
C ALA A 203 -4.03 6.76 -0.72
N ARG A 204 -4.68 7.82 -1.17
CA ARG A 204 -4.07 9.13 -1.36
C ARG A 204 -4.14 9.89 -0.05
N ILE A 205 -3.02 10.36 0.46
CA ILE A 205 -2.98 11.15 1.70
C ILE A 205 -2.52 12.57 1.41
N PRO A 206 -2.90 13.56 2.22
CA PRO A 206 -2.40 14.93 2.05
C PRO A 206 -0.88 14.96 2.16
N HIS A 207 -0.21 15.53 1.17
CA HIS A 207 1.26 15.58 1.09
C HIS A 207 1.94 16.32 2.25
N TYR A 208 1.20 17.18 2.96
CA TYR A 208 1.68 17.95 4.12
C TYR A 208 1.51 17.19 5.45
N VAL A 209 0.93 16.00 5.44
CA VAL A 209 0.80 15.18 6.66
C VAL A 209 2.12 14.47 6.94
N ALA A 210 2.64 14.69 8.14
CA ALA A 210 3.80 13.98 8.66
C ALA A 210 3.36 12.99 9.74
N GLY A 211 3.78 11.72 9.62
CA GLY A 211 3.40 10.62 10.53
C GLY A 211 2.11 9.92 10.10
N ASP A 212 1.54 9.18 11.02
CA ASP A 212 0.42 8.27 10.80
C ASP A 212 -0.84 8.99 10.33
N TYR A 213 -1.53 8.35 9.38
CA TYR A 213 -2.78 8.87 8.83
C TYR A 213 -3.86 7.78 8.83
N PRO A 214 -4.56 7.57 9.96
CA PRO A 214 -5.49 6.44 10.15
C PRO A 214 -6.66 6.43 9.17
N GLU A 215 -7.03 7.59 8.62
CA GLU A 215 -8.03 7.69 7.56
C GLU A 215 -7.65 6.87 6.31
N ALA A 216 -6.33 6.79 5.99
CA ALA A 216 -5.85 6.01 4.84
C ALA A 216 -6.03 4.51 5.08
N SER A 217 -5.64 4.01 6.26
CA SER A 217 -5.78 2.60 6.62
C SER A 217 -7.23 2.16 6.63
N ARG A 218 -8.11 2.98 7.22
CA ARG A 218 -9.55 2.74 7.19
C ARG A 218 -10.09 2.65 5.77
N ALA A 219 -9.76 3.62 4.91
CA ALA A 219 -10.24 3.63 3.53
C ALA A 219 -9.75 2.42 2.72
N LEU A 220 -8.49 1.99 2.92
CA LEU A 220 -7.94 0.77 2.32
C LEU A 220 -8.72 -0.47 2.77
N LEU A 221 -8.98 -0.61 4.07
CA LEU A 221 -9.71 -1.75 4.63
C LEU A 221 -11.18 -1.78 4.21
N GLU A 222 -11.83 -0.64 4.05
CA GLU A 222 -13.19 -0.54 3.48
C GLU A 222 -13.23 -1.09 2.05
N GLN A 223 -12.28 -0.69 1.19
CA GLN A 223 -12.18 -1.19 -0.19
C GLN A 223 -11.81 -2.67 -0.22
N PHE A 224 -10.84 -3.08 0.60
CA PHE A 224 -10.41 -4.47 0.73
C PHE A 224 -11.57 -5.39 1.16
N SER A 225 -12.27 -5.01 2.23
CA SER A 225 -13.41 -5.76 2.76
C SER A 225 -14.55 -5.87 1.73
N SER A 226 -14.84 -4.78 1.04
CA SER A 226 -15.87 -4.75 -0.01
C SER A 226 -15.49 -5.64 -1.20
N HIS A 227 -14.20 -5.66 -1.59
CA HIS A 227 -13.73 -6.45 -2.72
C HIS A 227 -13.70 -7.96 -2.44
N LEU A 228 -13.25 -8.36 -1.25
CA LEU A 228 -13.04 -9.77 -0.90
C LEU A 228 -14.20 -10.39 -0.10
N GLY A 229 -15.14 -9.60 0.40
CA GLY A 229 -16.16 -10.07 1.32
C GLY A 229 -15.61 -10.49 2.69
N THR A 230 -14.45 -9.94 3.08
CA THR A 230 -13.75 -10.24 4.33
C THR A 230 -14.13 -9.19 5.36
N PRO A 231 -14.82 -9.52 6.47
CA PRO A 231 -15.25 -8.54 7.46
C PRO A 231 -14.05 -8.03 8.27
N VAL A 232 -13.95 -6.73 8.47
CA VAL A 232 -12.95 -6.10 9.35
C VAL A 232 -13.69 -5.11 10.25
N ASP A 233 -13.41 -5.13 11.56
CA ASP A 233 -13.93 -4.10 12.45
C ASP A 233 -13.10 -2.82 12.28
N LEU A 234 -13.77 -1.74 11.91
CA LEU A 234 -13.15 -0.44 11.65
C LEU A 234 -13.48 0.59 12.73
N GLY A 235 -14.21 0.18 13.78
CA GLY A 235 -14.66 1.10 14.83
C GLY A 235 -13.53 1.68 15.68
N GLU A 236 -12.41 0.99 15.78
CA GLU A 236 -11.22 1.49 16.50
C GLU A 236 -10.59 2.72 15.84
N PHE A 237 -10.74 2.89 14.53
CA PHE A 237 -10.24 4.07 13.81
C PHE A 237 -11.00 5.36 14.13
N ASP A 238 -12.23 5.30 14.66
CA ASP A 238 -13.06 6.49 14.85
C ASP A 238 -12.41 7.51 15.81
N ALA A 239 -11.82 7.04 16.91
CA ALA A 239 -11.14 7.90 17.88
C ALA A 239 -9.83 8.46 17.34
N GLU A 240 -9.01 7.62 16.69
CA GLU A 240 -7.72 8.02 16.11
C GLU A 240 -7.90 9.04 14.99
N ILE A 241 -8.90 8.84 14.12
CA ILE A 241 -9.26 9.79 13.06
C ILE A 241 -9.71 11.12 13.65
N ALA A 242 -10.55 11.10 14.69
CA ALA A 242 -11.01 12.34 15.33
C ALA A 242 -9.85 13.14 15.93
N ASP A 243 -8.92 12.46 16.61
CA ASP A 243 -7.74 13.08 17.22
C ASP A 243 -6.77 13.60 16.14
N ASN A 244 -6.56 12.84 15.05
CA ASN A 244 -5.70 13.24 13.95
C ASN A 244 -6.25 14.48 13.24
N ARG A 245 -7.54 14.50 12.93
CA ARG A 245 -8.21 15.66 12.31
C ARG A 245 -8.10 16.91 13.19
N ALA A 246 -8.36 16.77 14.49
CA ALA A 246 -8.22 17.90 15.41
C ALA A 246 -6.80 18.49 15.43
N ARG A 247 -5.77 17.62 15.38
CA ARG A 247 -4.37 18.08 15.30
C ARG A 247 -4.08 18.82 13.99
N LEU A 248 -4.57 18.30 12.86
CA LEU A 248 -4.37 18.89 11.54
C LEU A 248 -5.13 20.22 11.41
N ASP A 249 -6.36 20.31 11.93
CA ASP A 249 -7.14 21.54 11.97
C ASP A 249 -6.43 22.64 12.78
N VAL A 250 -5.87 22.29 13.93
CA VAL A 250 -5.09 23.25 14.76
C VAL A 250 -3.83 23.71 14.01
N ALA A 251 -3.13 22.79 13.35
CA ALA A 251 -1.95 23.14 12.57
C ALA A 251 -2.28 24.05 11.38
N ALA A 252 -3.37 23.77 10.67
CA ALA A 252 -3.86 24.59 9.56
C ALA A 252 -4.27 26.02 10.00
N GLN A 253 -4.86 26.16 11.19
CA GLN A 253 -5.24 27.48 11.75
C GLN A 253 -4.04 28.28 12.25
N GLY A 254 -2.88 27.67 12.46
CA GLY A 254 -1.67 28.32 12.97
C GLY A 254 -0.98 29.27 11.99
N SER A 255 -1.27 29.20 10.69
CA SER A 255 -0.70 30.01 9.63
C SER A 255 -1.74 30.35 8.58
N GLU A 256 -1.79 31.63 8.18
CA GLU A 256 -2.63 32.11 7.08
C GLU A 256 -2.30 31.38 5.77
N GLU A 257 -1.00 31.23 5.48
CA GLU A 257 -0.50 30.56 4.27
C GLU A 257 -0.95 29.10 4.20
N VAL A 258 -0.86 28.37 5.33
CA VAL A 258 -1.32 26.97 5.39
C VAL A 258 -2.84 26.87 5.21
N ARG A 259 -3.59 27.80 5.80
CA ARG A 259 -5.04 27.82 5.65
C ARG A 259 -5.46 28.06 4.18
N GLU A 260 -4.85 29.06 3.53
CA GLU A 260 -5.11 29.35 2.11
C GLU A 260 -4.75 28.15 1.21
N HIS A 261 -3.65 27.44 1.53
CA HIS A 261 -3.26 26.24 0.80
C HIS A 261 -4.30 25.11 0.96
N VAL A 262 -4.78 24.85 2.19
CA VAL A 262 -5.85 23.86 2.42
C VAL A 262 -7.13 24.23 1.67
N GLU A 263 -7.54 25.51 1.68
CA GLU A 263 -8.71 25.98 0.93
C GLU A 263 -8.56 25.79 -0.59
N GLN A 264 -7.36 25.97 -1.13
CA GLN A 264 -7.08 25.67 -2.55
C GLN A 264 -7.22 24.17 -2.85
N LEU A 265 -6.65 23.32 -1.98
CA LEU A 265 -6.78 21.87 -2.13
C LEU A 265 -8.23 21.40 -2.02
N GLU A 266 -9.04 22.01 -1.15
CA GLU A 266 -10.48 21.74 -1.06
C GLU A 266 -11.21 22.06 -2.36
N GLN A 267 -10.93 23.22 -2.96
CA GLN A 267 -11.53 23.62 -4.23
C GLN A 267 -11.13 22.66 -5.35
N MET A 268 -9.88 22.21 -5.41
CA MET A 268 -9.43 21.24 -6.40
C MET A 268 -10.13 19.89 -6.21
N TYR A 269 -10.17 19.38 -4.98
CA TYR A 269 -10.84 18.12 -4.65
C TYR A 269 -12.33 18.15 -5.02
N ASP A 270 -13.03 19.20 -4.62
CA ASP A 270 -14.47 19.35 -4.89
C ASP A 270 -14.76 19.47 -6.39
N ALA A 271 -13.87 20.13 -7.15
CA ALA A 271 -13.97 20.23 -8.61
C ALA A 271 -13.72 18.88 -9.31
N GLU A 272 -12.71 18.11 -8.86
CA GLU A 272 -12.44 16.76 -9.36
C GLU A 272 -13.63 15.83 -9.10
N ALA A 273 -14.15 15.80 -7.88
CA ALA A 273 -15.32 15.02 -7.50
C ALA A 273 -16.62 15.44 -8.26
N GLU A 274 -16.75 16.69 -8.65
CA GLU A 274 -17.85 17.14 -9.49
C GLU A 274 -17.66 16.72 -10.95
N ALA A 275 -16.42 16.75 -11.46
CA ALA A 275 -16.10 16.28 -12.80
C ALA A 275 -16.37 14.77 -12.97
N GLU A 276 -16.03 13.96 -11.97
CA GLU A 276 -16.31 12.51 -11.96
C GLU A 276 -17.81 12.19 -11.95
N ARG A 277 -18.62 13.01 -11.30
CA ARG A 277 -20.09 12.83 -11.24
C ARG A 277 -20.80 13.24 -12.51
N ARG A 278 -20.14 13.95 -13.43
CA ARG A 278 -20.74 14.40 -14.69
C ARG A 278 -20.83 13.26 -15.70
N ALA A 279 -21.94 13.25 -16.42
CA ALA A 279 -22.11 12.29 -17.50
C ALA A 279 -21.18 12.62 -18.69
N PRO A 280 -20.71 11.62 -19.46
CA PRO A 280 -19.93 11.85 -20.67
C PRO A 280 -20.73 12.74 -21.65
N GLY A 281 -20.26 13.96 -21.90
CA GLY A 281 -20.87 14.92 -22.83
C GLY A 281 -21.33 16.24 -22.22
N ASP A 282 -21.30 16.41 -20.90
CA ASP A 282 -21.55 17.71 -20.26
C ASP A 282 -20.37 18.68 -20.49
N PRO A 283 -20.62 19.97 -20.75
CA PRO A 283 -19.55 20.94 -21.00
C PRO A 283 -18.65 21.09 -19.76
N ALA A 284 -17.36 20.92 -19.95
CA ALA A 284 -16.36 21.13 -18.90
C ALA A 284 -16.36 22.60 -18.43
N PRO A 285 -16.17 22.88 -17.11
CA PRO A 285 -15.87 24.22 -16.66
C PRO A 285 -14.52 24.64 -17.26
N SER A 286 -14.43 25.88 -17.73
CA SER A 286 -13.17 26.46 -18.21
C SER A 286 -12.22 26.68 -17.04
N ILE A 287 -11.39 25.69 -16.73
CA ILE A 287 -10.22 25.87 -15.85
C ILE A 287 -9.11 26.42 -16.74
N THR A 288 -8.54 27.55 -16.40
CA THR A 288 -7.36 28.09 -17.09
C THR A 288 -6.13 27.28 -16.69
N GLU A 289 -5.31 26.91 -17.67
CA GLU A 289 -4.07 26.10 -17.54
C GLU A 289 -3.06 26.65 -16.50
N GLU A 290 -3.22 27.88 -16.05
CA GLU A 290 -2.38 28.56 -15.03
C GLU A 290 -2.61 28.07 -13.58
N GLN A 291 -3.62 27.24 -13.31
CA GLN A 291 -4.03 26.81 -11.96
C GLN A 291 -3.71 25.36 -11.61
N VAL A 292 -3.11 24.61 -12.52
CA VAL A 292 -2.76 23.22 -12.29
C VAL A 292 -1.26 23.11 -12.00
N PRO A 293 -0.82 22.65 -10.81
CA PRO A 293 0.59 22.38 -10.55
C PRO A 293 1.11 21.37 -11.58
N THR A 294 2.27 21.63 -12.17
CA THR A 294 2.85 20.70 -13.14
C THR A 294 3.39 19.45 -12.45
N ALA A 295 3.52 18.35 -13.18
CA ALA A 295 4.13 17.11 -12.68
C ALA A 295 5.55 17.35 -12.11
N ASP A 296 6.27 18.33 -12.65
CA ASP A 296 7.60 18.75 -12.18
C ASP A 296 7.52 19.49 -10.84
N ASP A 297 6.48 20.29 -10.59
CA ASP A 297 6.25 20.96 -9.32
C ASP A 297 5.93 19.94 -8.20
N LEU A 298 5.11 18.93 -8.51
CA LEU A 298 4.80 17.83 -7.62
C LEU A 298 6.02 16.95 -7.33
N ALA A 299 6.84 16.64 -8.33
CA ALA A 299 8.07 15.88 -8.16
C ALA A 299 9.08 16.62 -7.28
N ALA A 300 9.26 17.95 -7.49
CA ALA A 300 10.14 18.77 -6.68
C ALA A 300 9.67 18.91 -5.21
N GLU A 301 8.37 18.83 -4.98
CA GLU A 301 7.77 18.89 -3.65
C GLU A 301 7.92 17.57 -2.91
N ILE A 302 7.74 16.45 -3.62
CA ILE A 302 8.03 15.10 -3.12
C ILE A 302 9.52 14.95 -2.77
N GLU A 303 10.45 15.43 -3.62
CA GLU A 303 11.87 15.41 -3.31
C GLU A 303 12.23 16.24 -2.06
N ARG A 304 11.63 17.41 -1.88
CA ARG A 304 11.84 18.23 -0.68
C ARG A 304 11.33 17.55 0.59
N PHE A 305 10.19 16.87 0.52
CA PHE A 305 9.64 16.09 1.63
C PHE A 305 10.56 14.93 2.03
N LEU A 306 11.11 14.22 1.05
CA LEU A 306 12.03 13.09 1.29
C LEU A 306 13.38 13.55 1.85
N GLN A 307 13.88 14.72 1.45
CA GLN A 307 15.13 15.30 1.99
C GLN A 307 14.98 15.78 3.44
N GLY A 308 13.78 16.20 3.87
CA GLY A 308 13.48 16.59 5.26
C GLY A 308 13.40 15.42 6.25
N ARG A 309 13.35 14.16 5.79
CA ARG A 309 13.38 12.94 6.64
C ARG A 309 14.81 12.41 6.88
N SER A 310 15.83 13.04 6.34
CA SER A 310 17.24 12.62 6.43
C SER A 310 18.05 13.38 7.47
N GLU A 311 17.44 14.20 8.29
CA GLU A 311 17.99 14.83 9.50
C GLU A 311 17.22 14.34 10.72
#